data_a15178b362b4b187bbaa6304c6ae753f
#
_entry.id   a15178b362b4b187bbaa6304c6ae753f
#
_cell.length_a   1.000
_cell.length_b   1.000
_cell.length_c   1.000
_cell.angle_alpha   90.00
_cell.angle_beta   90.00
_cell.angle_gamma   90.00
#
_symmetry.space_group_name_H-M   'P 1'
#
loop_
_entity.id
_entity.type
_entity.pdbx_description
1 polymer ?
#
loop_
_entity_poly.entity_id
_entity_poly.type
_entity_poly.pdbx_seq_one_letter_code
_entity_poly.pdbx_strand_id
1 'polypeptide(L)'
;MRDDDPAHWSPRLKAWVLTRYDDVKAVCLDERMSSDRLQPFFASLPGAEAQRIAEIIRYLSLWMVFRDPPDHTRLRRLVGKVLNVRSMHAMRARVTELAGWLLGRVAGRGELDFIAAFAGPLPALVIMDMLGVAREELARVKRMSDDM
;
A
#
# COMPACT_ATOMS: atom_id res chain seq x y z
N MET A 1 24.32 -5.02 -14.16
CA MET A 1 23.59 -5.45 -12.95
C MET A 1 22.61 -6.58 -13.23
N ARG A 2 21.58 -6.40 -14.10
CA ARG A 2 20.61 -7.48 -14.33
C ARG A 2 21.21 -8.73 -14.96
N ASP A 3 22.16 -8.56 -15.87
CA ASP A 3 22.76 -9.67 -16.62
C ASP A 3 24.03 -10.18 -15.97
N ASP A 4 24.82 -9.30 -15.33
CA ASP A 4 26.14 -9.65 -14.81
C ASP A 4 26.12 -10.06 -13.34
N ASP A 5 25.27 -9.42 -12.52
CA ASP A 5 25.13 -9.68 -11.09
C ASP A 5 23.67 -9.54 -10.64
N PRO A 6 22.82 -10.51 -11.04
CA PRO A 6 21.36 -10.43 -10.81
C PRO A 6 20.95 -10.60 -9.34
N ALA A 7 21.80 -11.19 -8.53
CA ALA A 7 21.57 -11.40 -7.10
C ALA A 7 22.83 -11.00 -6.33
N HIS A 8 22.87 -9.78 -5.80
CA HIS A 8 24.04 -9.25 -5.14
C HIS A 8 23.74 -8.68 -3.75
N TRP A 9 24.73 -8.75 -2.88
CA TRP A 9 24.70 -8.11 -1.57
C TRP A 9 24.94 -6.62 -1.69
N SER A 10 24.03 -5.79 -1.18
CA SER A 10 24.21 -4.34 -1.07
C SER A 10 24.69 -3.96 0.34
N PRO A 11 25.95 -3.55 0.52
CA PRO A 11 26.45 -3.11 1.82
C PRO A 11 25.70 -1.88 2.36
N ARG A 12 25.25 -1.00 1.47
CA ARG A 12 24.48 0.19 1.82
C ARG A 12 23.09 -0.15 2.37
N LEU A 13 22.39 -1.11 1.75
CA LEU A 13 21.06 -1.55 2.16
C LEU A 13 21.11 -2.64 3.24
N LYS A 14 22.31 -3.24 3.46
CA LYS A 14 22.49 -4.44 4.28
C LYS A 14 21.51 -5.55 3.90
N ALA A 15 21.33 -5.74 2.60
CA ALA A 15 20.34 -6.65 2.04
C ALA A 15 20.80 -7.24 0.71
N TRP A 16 20.27 -8.41 0.38
CA TRP A 16 20.35 -8.97 -0.95
C TRP A 16 19.42 -8.24 -1.90
N VAL A 17 19.91 -7.85 -3.06
CA VAL A 17 19.15 -7.20 -4.12
C VAL A 17 18.98 -8.17 -5.28
N LEU A 18 17.75 -8.42 -5.69
CA LEU A 18 17.39 -9.27 -6.83
C LEU A 18 16.90 -8.39 -7.97
N THR A 19 17.39 -8.62 -9.18
CA THR A 19 17.09 -7.78 -10.35
C THR A 19 16.44 -8.55 -11.51
N ARG A 20 16.45 -9.88 -11.52
CA ARG A 20 15.74 -10.70 -12.51
C ARG A 20 14.32 -11.00 -12.06
N TYR A 21 13.39 -10.98 -13.01
CA TYR A 21 11.97 -11.25 -12.74
C TYR A 21 11.74 -12.62 -12.08
N ASP A 22 12.39 -13.66 -12.61
CA ASP A 22 12.16 -15.03 -12.11
C ASP A 22 12.71 -15.21 -10.69
N ASP A 23 13.85 -14.59 -10.36
CA ASP A 23 14.42 -14.62 -9.01
C ASP A 23 13.50 -13.89 -8.02
N VAL A 24 13.03 -12.69 -8.38
CA VAL A 24 12.08 -11.92 -7.56
C VAL A 24 10.78 -12.70 -7.38
N LYS A 25 10.24 -13.27 -8.46
CA LYS A 25 9.02 -14.10 -8.39
C LYS A 25 9.21 -15.32 -7.51
N ALA A 26 10.35 -16.03 -7.63
CA ALA A 26 10.65 -17.20 -6.82
C ALA A 26 10.68 -16.84 -5.33
N VAL A 27 11.37 -15.78 -4.96
CA VAL A 27 11.44 -15.31 -3.56
C VAL A 27 10.08 -14.86 -3.02
N CYS A 28 9.29 -14.15 -3.83
CA CYS A 28 7.95 -13.71 -3.41
C CYS A 28 6.96 -14.87 -3.19
N LEU A 29 7.23 -16.03 -3.78
CA LEU A 29 6.38 -17.22 -3.66
C LEU A 29 6.95 -18.28 -2.71
N ASP A 30 8.15 -18.07 -2.18
CA ASP A 30 8.82 -19.03 -1.30
C ASP A 30 8.28 -18.90 0.14
N GLU A 31 7.64 -19.94 0.63
CA GLU A 31 7.05 -19.99 1.98
C GLU A 31 8.07 -19.87 3.12
N ARG A 32 9.37 -20.02 2.82
CA ARG A 32 10.46 -19.80 3.79
C ARG A 32 10.76 -18.31 4.01
N MET A 33 10.25 -17.43 3.14
CA MET A 33 10.43 -15.99 3.25
C MET A 33 9.38 -15.39 4.17
N SER A 34 9.84 -14.55 5.08
CA SER A 34 8.99 -13.79 5.99
C SER A 34 8.72 -12.39 5.47
N SER A 35 7.50 -11.91 5.63
CA SER A 35 7.11 -10.51 5.41
C SER A 35 7.32 -9.65 6.67
N ASP A 36 7.60 -10.25 7.81
CA ASP A 36 7.85 -9.53 9.06
C ASP A 36 9.23 -8.87 9.03
N ARG A 37 9.25 -7.62 8.64
CA ARG A 37 10.43 -6.75 8.64
C ARG A 37 10.48 -5.86 9.88
N LEU A 38 9.38 -5.77 10.62
CA LEU A 38 9.28 -4.87 11.76
C LEU A 38 9.95 -5.43 13.00
N GLN A 39 9.75 -6.71 13.31
CA GLN A 39 10.34 -7.32 14.49
C GLN A 39 11.87 -7.37 14.43
N PRO A 40 12.52 -7.81 13.33
CA PRO A 40 13.97 -7.73 13.21
C PRO A 40 14.52 -6.31 13.30
N PHE A 41 13.83 -5.34 12.66
CA PHE A 41 14.21 -3.93 12.76
C PHE A 41 14.13 -3.43 14.20
N PHE A 42 13.01 -3.66 14.88
CA PHE A 42 12.80 -3.24 16.25
C PHE A 42 13.83 -3.85 17.22
N ALA A 43 14.14 -5.14 17.04
CA ALA A 43 15.13 -5.85 17.84
C ALA A 43 16.58 -5.33 17.63
N SER A 44 16.84 -4.66 16.51
CA SER A 44 18.16 -4.08 16.19
C SER A 44 18.39 -2.70 16.80
N LEU A 45 17.33 -2.06 17.35
CA LEU A 45 17.42 -0.70 17.88
C LEU A 45 17.93 -0.67 19.33
N PRO A 46 18.70 0.37 19.71
CA PRO A 46 19.01 0.65 21.10
C PRO A 46 17.75 0.82 21.93
N GLY A 47 17.78 0.38 23.20
CA GLY A 47 16.58 0.34 24.06
C GLY A 47 15.81 1.66 24.15
N ALA A 48 16.50 2.80 24.23
CA ALA A 48 15.86 4.12 24.28
C ALA A 48 15.12 4.47 22.96
N GLU A 49 15.69 4.12 21.82
CA GLU A 49 15.05 4.33 20.51
C GLU A 49 13.89 3.37 20.31
N ALA A 50 14.05 2.11 20.69
CA ALA A 50 12.99 1.11 20.67
C ALA A 50 11.77 1.57 21.47
N GLN A 51 11.96 2.11 22.68
CA GLN A 51 10.86 2.64 23.47
C GLN A 51 10.10 3.79 22.80
N ARG A 52 10.81 4.71 22.12
CA ARG A 52 10.20 5.87 21.44
C ARG A 52 9.25 5.47 20.31
N ILE A 53 9.53 4.36 19.63
CA ILE A 53 8.74 3.92 18.47
C ILE A 53 7.91 2.66 18.74
N ALA A 54 7.93 2.15 19.96
CA ALA A 54 7.25 0.89 20.33
C ALA A 54 5.77 0.91 19.94
N GLU A 55 5.08 2.03 20.16
CA GLU A 55 3.67 2.18 19.84
C GLU A 55 3.43 2.13 18.32
N ILE A 56 4.26 2.82 17.54
CA ILE A 56 4.20 2.81 16.07
C ILE A 56 4.42 1.40 15.55
N ILE A 57 5.45 0.70 16.04
CA ILE A 57 5.72 -0.69 15.66
C ILE A 57 4.54 -1.60 16.02
N ARG A 58 3.92 -1.41 17.18
CA ARG A 58 2.73 -2.15 17.56
C ARG A 58 1.58 -1.97 16.57
N TYR A 59 1.31 -0.74 16.12
CA TYR A 59 0.27 -0.46 15.12
C TYR A 59 0.63 -1.03 13.75
N LEU A 60 1.84 -0.82 13.28
CA LEU A 60 2.29 -1.35 11.99
C LEU A 60 2.28 -2.88 11.95
N SER A 61 2.60 -3.53 13.09
CA SER A 61 2.53 -4.99 13.20
C SER A 61 1.12 -5.56 13.02
N LEU A 62 0.07 -4.74 13.10
CA LEU A 62 -1.30 -5.16 12.81
C LEU A 62 -1.61 -5.17 11.32
N TRP A 63 -0.78 -4.54 10.49
CA TRP A 63 -1.00 -4.48 9.05
C TRP A 63 -0.69 -5.81 8.39
N MET A 64 -1.59 -6.24 7.49
CA MET A 64 -1.48 -7.52 6.79
C MET A 64 -0.14 -7.67 6.03
N VAL A 65 0.43 -6.57 5.53
CA VAL A 65 1.68 -6.56 4.76
C VAL A 65 2.91 -6.96 5.58
N PHE A 66 2.83 -6.89 6.92
CA PHE A 66 3.88 -7.29 7.85
C PHE A 66 3.56 -8.60 8.59
N ARG A 67 2.58 -9.35 8.12
CA ARG A 67 2.17 -10.61 8.74
C ARG A 67 2.56 -11.80 7.87
N ASP A 68 2.95 -12.86 8.55
CA ASP A 68 3.14 -14.18 7.94
C ASP A 68 1.92 -15.09 8.17
N PRO A 69 1.83 -16.23 7.46
CA PRO A 69 0.86 -17.25 7.83
C PRO A 69 0.99 -17.70 9.29
N PRO A 70 -0.10 -18.03 9.98
CA PRO A 70 -1.48 -18.12 9.48
C PRO A 70 -2.26 -16.81 9.44
N ASP A 71 -1.80 -15.76 10.12
CA ASP A 71 -2.52 -14.49 10.26
C ASP A 71 -2.69 -13.78 8.91
N HIS A 72 -1.63 -13.68 8.12
CA HIS A 72 -1.70 -13.14 6.76
C HIS A 72 -2.78 -13.85 5.95
N THR A 73 -2.76 -15.20 5.93
CA THR A 73 -3.71 -16.00 5.17
C THR A 73 -5.15 -15.76 5.61
N ARG A 74 -5.37 -15.64 6.91
CA ARG A 74 -6.69 -15.35 7.48
C ARG A 74 -7.20 -13.97 7.05
N LEU A 75 -6.37 -12.93 7.21
CA LEU A 75 -6.71 -11.55 6.84
C LEU A 75 -6.93 -11.41 5.33
N ARG A 76 -6.03 -11.96 4.51
CA ARG A 76 -6.14 -11.95 3.05
C ARG A 76 -7.41 -12.62 2.56
N ARG A 77 -7.84 -13.71 3.21
CA ARG A 77 -9.10 -14.39 2.88
C ARG A 77 -10.32 -13.50 3.18
N LEU A 78 -10.30 -12.75 4.28
CA LEU A 78 -11.37 -11.82 4.62
C LEU A 78 -11.46 -10.67 3.60
N VAL A 79 -10.32 -10.04 3.31
CA VAL A 79 -10.24 -8.95 2.33
C VAL A 79 -10.64 -9.44 0.94
N GLY A 80 -10.19 -10.63 0.53
CA GLY A 80 -10.51 -11.23 -0.78
C GLY A 80 -11.99 -11.54 -1.00
N LYS A 81 -12.80 -11.64 0.04
CA LYS A 81 -14.28 -11.77 -0.10
C LYS A 81 -14.90 -10.48 -0.66
N VAL A 82 -14.32 -9.34 -0.33
CA VAL A 82 -14.81 -8.02 -0.78
C VAL A 82 -14.03 -7.55 -2.01
N LEU A 83 -12.70 -7.63 -1.97
CA LEU A 83 -11.81 -7.21 -3.05
C LEU A 83 -11.51 -8.38 -3.99
N ASN A 84 -12.45 -8.70 -4.86
CA ASN A 84 -12.31 -9.75 -5.86
C ASN A 84 -12.62 -9.22 -7.27
N VAL A 85 -12.28 -9.98 -8.30
CA VAL A 85 -12.46 -9.58 -9.71
C VAL A 85 -13.89 -9.16 -10.02
N ARG A 86 -14.89 -9.87 -9.47
CA ARG A 86 -16.30 -9.56 -9.72
C ARG A 86 -16.71 -8.20 -9.11
N SER A 87 -16.32 -7.93 -7.87
CA SER A 87 -16.60 -6.64 -7.23
C SER A 87 -15.84 -5.50 -7.92
N MET A 88 -14.60 -5.74 -8.38
CA MET A 88 -13.87 -4.74 -9.17
C MET A 88 -14.55 -4.42 -10.51
N HIS A 89 -15.09 -5.42 -11.22
CA HIS A 89 -15.87 -5.17 -12.42
C HIS A 89 -17.14 -4.37 -12.13
N ALA A 90 -17.81 -4.66 -11.03
CA ALA A 90 -19.01 -3.91 -10.62
C ALA A 90 -18.72 -2.44 -10.30
N MET A 91 -17.50 -2.14 -9.84
CA MET A 91 -17.06 -0.77 -9.55
C MET A 91 -16.81 0.10 -10.80
N ARG A 92 -16.72 -0.48 -12.00
CA ARG A 92 -16.37 0.28 -13.24
C ARG A 92 -17.29 1.50 -13.44
N ALA A 93 -18.60 1.32 -13.38
CA ALA A 93 -19.55 2.41 -13.57
C ALA A 93 -19.36 3.51 -12.52
N ARG A 94 -19.11 3.09 -11.27
CA ARG A 94 -18.89 4.01 -10.17
C ARG A 94 -17.61 4.80 -10.29
N VAL A 95 -16.51 4.15 -10.71
CA VAL A 95 -15.23 4.82 -11.01
C VAL A 95 -15.40 5.84 -12.14
N THR A 96 -16.16 5.51 -13.19
CA THR A 96 -16.47 6.45 -14.27
C THR A 96 -17.24 7.66 -13.78
N GLU A 97 -18.25 7.46 -12.92
CA GLU A 97 -19.01 8.55 -12.29
C GLU A 97 -18.10 9.46 -11.44
N LEU A 98 -17.27 8.88 -10.59
CA LEU A 98 -16.33 9.61 -9.75
C LEU A 98 -15.31 10.41 -10.58
N ALA A 99 -14.79 9.81 -11.65
CA ALA A 99 -13.90 10.49 -12.59
C ALA A 99 -14.60 11.66 -13.28
N GLY A 100 -15.81 11.46 -13.77
CA GLY A 100 -16.63 12.52 -14.37
C GLY A 100 -16.93 13.67 -13.39
N TRP A 101 -17.22 13.34 -12.15
CA TRP A 101 -17.45 14.34 -11.11
C TRP A 101 -16.19 15.18 -10.82
N LEU A 102 -15.00 14.55 -10.73
CA LEU A 102 -13.74 15.27 -10.56
C LEU A 102 -13.41 16.15 -11.74
N LEU A 103 -13.57 15.64 -12.97
CA LEU A 103 -13.34 16.41 -14.20
C LEU A 103 -14.28 17.60 -14.32
N GLY A 104 -15.55 17.43 -13.94
CA GLY A 104 -16.51 18.52 -13.92
C GLY A 104 -16.12 19.68 -13.00
N ARG A 105 -15.40 19.42 -11.92
CA ARG A 105 -14.92 20.46 -10.99
C ARG A 105 -13.79 21.32 -11.54
N VAL A 106 -13.10 20.83 -12.55
CA VAL A 106 -11.94 21.51 -13.17
C VAL A 106 -12.21 21.94 -14.61
N ALA A 107 -13.38 21.62 -15.13
CA ALA A 107 -13.80 22.01 -16.47
C ALA A 107 -13.73 23.54 -16.65
N GLY A 108 -13.16 23.98 -17.76
CA GLY A 108 -13.00 25.40 -18.09
C GLY A 108 -11.76 26.07 -17.48
N ARG A 109 -10.95 25.36 -16.68
CA ARG A 109 -9.66 25.87 -16.23
C ARG A 109 -8.61 25.64 -17.32
N GLY A 110 -7.87 26.69 -17.70
CA GLY A 110 -6.82 26.62 -18.73
C GLY A 110 -5.65 25.75 -18.33
N GLU A 111 -5.20 25.89 -17.06
CA GLU A 111 -4.13 25.10 -16.45
C GLU A 111 -4.55 24.61 -15.08
N LEU A 112 -4.10 23.43 -14.71
CA LEU A 112 -4.35 22.86 -13.39
C LEU A 112 -3.25 21.86 -13.00
N ASP A 113 -3.05 21.70 -11.70
CA ASP A 113 -2.30 20.56 -11.16
C ASP A 113 -3.18 19.31 -11.25
N PHE A 114 -2.90 18.48 -12.27
CA PHE A 114 -3.67 17.25 -12.53
C PHE A 114 -3.52 16.22 -11.39
N ILE A 115 -2.36 16.18 -10.74
CA ILE A 115 -2.14 15.26 -9.61
C ILE A 115 -3.03 15.66 -8.43
N ALA A 116 -3.00 16.93 -8.05
CA ALA A 116 -3.79 17.43 -6.94
C ALA A 116 -5.30 17.42 -7.22
N ALA A 117 -5.69 17.72 -8.47
CA ALA A 117 -7.10 17.88 -8.83
C ALA A 117 -7.79 16.58 -9.24
N PHE A 118 -7.06 15.58 -9.73
CA PHE A 118 -7.64 14.36 -10.31
C PHE A 118 -6.95 13.07 -9.86
N ALA A 119 -5.65 12.91 -10.16
CA ALA A 119 -4.97 11.62 -10.00
C ALA A 119 -4.84 11.18 -8.53
N GLY A 120 -4.64 12.11 -7.61
CA GLY A 120 -4.62 11.84 -6.17
C GLY A 120 -6.03 11.58 -5.58
N PRO A 121 -7.02 12.46 -5.82
CA PRO A 121 -8.38 12.28 -5.29
C PRO A 121 -9.11 11.04 -5.82
N LEU A 122 -8.94 10.64 -7.07
CA LEU A 122 -9.74 9.56 -7.65
C LEU A 122 -9.58 8.21 -6.93
N PRO A 123 -8.37 7.69 -6.68
CA PRO A 123 -8.21 6.45 -5.93
C PRO A 123 -8.76 6.54 -4.50
N ALA A 124 -8.54 7.66 -3.84
CA ALA A 124 -9.07 7.88 -2.48
C ALA A 124 -10.59 7.82 -2.45
N LEU A 125 -11.27 8.49 -3.38
CA LEU A 125 -12.72 8.44 -3.51
C LEU A 125 -13.24 7.02 -3.80
N VAL A 126 -12.55 6.26 -4.64
CA VAL A 126 -12.92 4.87 -4.93
C VAL A 126 -12.84 4.02 -3.66
N ILE A 127 -11.76 4.14 -2.89
CA ILE A 127 -11.61 3.41 -1.62
C ILE A 127 -12.66 3.85 -0.61
N MET A 128 -12.90 5.16 -0.48
CA MET A 128 -13.93 5.71 0.41
C MET A 128 -15.31 5.17 0.05
N ASP A 129 -15.65 5.15 -1.23
CA ASP A 129 -16.92 4.61 -1.72
C ASP A 129 -17.08 3.11 -1.38
N MET A 130 -16.02 2.32 -1.54
CA MET A 130 -15.97 0.90 -1.16
C MET A 130 -16.15 0.69 0.35
N LEU A 131 -15.69 1.64 1.16
CA LEU A 131 -15.81 1.60 2.62
C LEU A 131 -17.09 2.26 3.15
N GLY A 132 -17.93 2.83 2.26
CA GLY A 132 -19.14 3.54 2.64
C GLY A 132 -18.89 4.89 3.31
N VAL A 133 -17.72 5.50 3.07
CA VAL A 133 -17.36 6.83 3.60
C VAL A 133 -17.86 7.92 2.68
N ALA A 134 -18.51 8.94 3.23
CA ALA A 134 -19.07 10.04 2.45
C ALA A 134 -17.98 10.87 1.75
N ARG A 135 -18.27 11.37 0.55
CA ARG A 135 -17.32 12.13 -0.30
C ARG A 135 -16.84 13.44 0.37
N GLU A 136 -17.68 14.00 1.21
CA GLU A 136 -17.41 15.23 1.96
C GLU A 136 -16.21 15.07 2.92
N GLU A 137 -15.95 13.84 3.35
CA GLU A 137 -14.82 13.49 4.21
C GLU A 137 -13.48 13.38 3.46
N LEU A 138 -13.44 13.52 2.11
CA LEU A 138 -12.24 13.35 1.30
C LEU A 138 -11.06 14.20 1.81
N ALA A 139 -11.31 15.48 2.12
CA ALA A 139 -10.26 16.37 2.59
C ALA A 139 -9.68 15.93 3.94
N ARG A 140 -10.52 15.34 4.80
CA ARG A 140 -10.11 14.80 6.10
C ARG A 140 -9.30 13.51 5.93
N VAL A 141 -9.80 12.58 5.13
CA VAL A 141 -9.13 11.30 4.83
C VAL A 141 -7.77 11.56 4.19
N LYS A 142 -7.70 12.51 3.24
CA LYS A 142 -6.44 12.87 2.58
C LYS A 142 -5.43 13.41 3.59
N ARG A 143 -5.80 14.37 4.44
CA ARG A 143 -4.90 14.87 5.49
C ARG A 143 -4.38 13.75 6.38
N MET A 144 -5.25 12.86 6.86
CA MET A 144 -4.84 11.73 7.70
C MET A 144 -3.88 10.78 6.98
N SER A 145 -3.99 10.65 5.65
CA SER A 145 -3.07 9.83 4.84
C SER A 145 -1.74 10.53 4.58
N ASP A 146 -1.76 11.85 4.41
CA ASP A 146 -0.56 12.65 4.14
C ASP A 146 0.30 12.84 5.42
N ASP A 147 -0.30 12.71 6.61
CA ASP A 147 0.34 12.84 7.93
C ASP A 147 0.97 11.51 8.43
N MET A 148 0.80 10.38 7.71
CA MET A 148 1.37 9.07 8.05
C MET A 148 2.71 8.82 7.36
#